data_a68c922db69fe9561125568e6c432067
#
_entry.id   a68c922db69fe9561125568e6c432067
#
_cell.length_a   1.000
_cell.length_b   1.000
_cell.length_c   1.000
_cell.angle_alpha   90.00
_cell.angle_beta   90.00
_cell.angle_gamma   90.00
#
_symmetry.space_group_name_H-M   'P 1'
#
loop_
_entity.id
_entity.type
_entity.pdbx_description
1 polymer ?
#
loop_
_entity_poly.entity_id
_entity_poly.type
_entity_poly.pdbx_seq_one_letter_code
_entity_poly.pdbx_strand_id
1 'polypeptide(L)'
;MAAATRARVAHLLRQLQRAACQCPTHSHTYSQALGPAPSGKTTDYAFEMAISNIRYGAGVTKEVGMDLQNMGAKNVCLMTDKNLSQLPPVQIVMDSLVKNGINFKVYDNVRVEPTDGSFMEAIEFAKKGAFDAYVAVGGGSTMDTCKAANLYASSPQSDFLDYVNAPIGKGKPVSVPLKPLIAVPTTSGTGSETTGVAIFDYEHLKVKTGIASRAIKPTLGLIDPLHTLHMPDRVVANSGFDVLCHALESYTALPYHMRSPCPSNPITRPAYQGSNPVSDIWAVHALRIVAKYLKSHGMSYPISGLVKTYKAKDYNVDHPLVPHGLSVVLTSPAVFTFTAQMSPERHLETAEILGADTRTARIPDAGPILADTLRKFLFDLDVDDGLAAIGYSKADIPALVKGTLPQERVTKLAPRPQSEEDLSALFEASMKLY
;
A
#
# COMPACT_ATOMS: atom_id res chain seq x y z
N MET A 1 51.36 -6.42 -16.50
CA MET A 1 50.14 -6.56 -15.62
C MET A 1 48.99 -5.65 -16.06
N ALA A 2 49.18 -4.36 -16.33
CA ALA A 2 48.07 -3.45 -16.67
C ALA A 2 47.30 -3.81 -17.98
N ALA A 3 47.96 -4.34 -19.02
CA ALA A 3 47.30 -4.71 -20.27
C ALA A 3 46.37 -5.95 -20.12
N ALA A 4 46.78 -6.94 -19.35
CA ALA A 4 45.95 -8.13 -19.08
C ALA A 4 44.70 -7.79 -18.22
N THR A 5 44.86 -6.88 -17.28
CA THR A 5 43.74 -6.40 -16.45
C THR A 5 42.71 -5.61 -17.28
N ARG A 6 43.20 -4.73 -18.20
CA ARG A 6 42.32 -3.99 -19.14
C ARG A 6 41.56 -4.92 -20.08
N ALA A 7 42.24 -5.94 -20.61
CA ALA A 7 41.60 -6.94 -21.48
C ALA A 7 40.53 -7.75 -20.73
N ARG A 8 40.76 -8.07 -19.47
CA ARG A 8 39.81 -8.80 -18.62
C ARG A 8 38.57 -7.94 -18.25
N VAL A 9 38.78 -6.67 -17.93
CA VAL A 9 37.69 -5.70 -17.69
C VAL A 9 36.88 -5.48 -18.97
N ALA A 10 37.53 -5.31 -20.11
CA ALA A 10 36.83 -5.16 -21.40
C ALA A 10 36.07 -6.43 -21.81
N HIS A 11 36.56 -7.61 -21.43
CA HIS A 11 35.83 -8.88 -21.61
C HIS A 11 34.61 -8.99 -20.73
N LEU A 12 34.73 -8.65 -19.45
CA LEU A 12 33.60 -8.61 -18.50
C LEU A 12 32.53 -7.58 -18.92
N LEU A 13 32.92 -6.39 -19.34
CA LEU A 13 32.00 -5.39 -19.86
C LEU A 13 31.27 -5.87 -21.12
N ARG A 14 31.94 -6.61 -22.01
CA ARG A 14 31.30 -7.25 -23.17
C ARG A 14 30.36 -8.39 -22.79
N GLN A 15 30.64 -9.13 -21.72
CA GLN A 15 29.73 -10.13 -21.20
C GLN A 15 28.49 -9.50 -20.55
N LEU A 16 28.65 -8.40 -19.82
CA LEU A 16 27.55 -7.63 -19.26
C LEU A 16 26.68 -6.97 -20.37
N GLN A 17 27.30 -6.53 -21.45
CA GLN A 17 26.58 -6.02 -22.62
C GLN A 17 25.85 -7.12 -23.42
N ARG A 18 26.32 -8.38 -23.36
CA ARG A 18 25.68 -9.53 -24.01
C ARG A 18 24.62 -10.21 -23.14
N ALA A 19 24.68 -10.03 -21.84
CA ALA A 19 23.60 -10.33 -20.95
C ALA A 19 22.54 -9.21 -21.01
N ALA A 20 21.97 -9.01 -22.20
CA ALA A 20 20.81 -8.17 -22.35
C ALA A 20 19.71 -8.76 -21.45
N CYS A 21 19.35 -8.03 -20.43
CA CYS A 21 18.24 -8.38 -19.57
C CYS A 21 17.01 -8.53 -20.48
N GLN A 22 16.47 -9.75 -20.56
CA GLN A 22 15.27 -10.03 -21.37
C GLN A 22 13.98 -9.64 -20.67
N CYS A 23 14.07 -8.98 -19.51
CA CYS A 23 12.88 -8.48 -18.86
C CYS A 23 12.19 -7.40 -19.71
N PRO A 24 10.86 -7.33 -19.75
CA PRO A 24 10.13 -6.35 -20.56
C PRO A 24 10.53 -4.89 -20.31
N THR A 25 11.02 -4.58 -19.11
CA THR A 25 11.50 -3.24 -18.72
C THR A 25 12.85 -2.87 -19.34
N HIS A 26 13.71 -3.87 -19.63
CA HIS A 26 15.07 -3.66 -20.15
C HIS A 26 15.29 -4.15 -21.59
N SER A 27 14.35 -4.92 -22.15
CA SER A 27 14.42 -5.40 -23.53
C SER A 27 14.05 -4.31 -24.56
N HIS A 28 13.40 -3.22 -24.12
CA HIS A 28 13.24 -2.04 -24.96
C HIS A 28 14.53 -1.25 -24.97
N THR A 29 15.21 -1.22 -26.12
CA THR A 29 16.42 -0.43 -26.34
C THR A 29 16.17 1.03 -25.95
N TYR A 30 17.05 1.60 -25.13
CA TYR A 30 17.02 3.00 -24.68
C TYR A 30 16.87 4.01 -25.83
N SER A 31 17.22 3.60 -27.06
CA SER A 31 17.04 4.39 -28.29
C SER A 31 15.57 4.58 -28.70
N GLN A 32 14.63 3.76 -28.23
CA GLN A 32 13.20 3.97 -28.50
C GLN A 32 12.55 4.96 -27.52
N ALA A 33 13.16 5.17 -26.35
CA ALA A 33 12.69 6.16 -25.37
C ALA A 33 13.04 7.61 -25.77
N LEU A 34 13.92 7.81 -26.73
CA LEU A 34 14.37 9.13 -27.22
C LEU A 34 13.85 9.48 -28.63
N GLY A 35 13.03 8.60 -29.23
CA GLY A 35 12.32 8.91 -30.46
C GLY A 35 11.23 9.97 -30.24
N PRO A 36 10.87 10.79 -31.25
CA PRO A 36 9.76 11.72 -31.13
C PRO A 36 8.50 10.94 -30.74
N ALA A 37 7.84 11.37 -29.67
CA ALA A 37 6.61 10.76 -29.20
C ALA A 37 5.59 10.63 -30.34
N PRO A 38 4.90 9.47 -30.48
CA PRO A 38 3.87 9.31 -31.50
C PRO A 38 2.82 10.42 -31.30
N SER A 39 2.52 11.15 -32.34
CA SER A 39 1.53 12.20 -32.34
C SER A 39 0.17 11.67 -31.88
N GLY A 40 -0.29 12.04 -30.69
CA GLY A 40 -1.64 11.78 -30.22
C GLY A 40 -1.84 11.29 -28.80
N LYS A 41 -0.89 10.61 -28.15
CA LYS A 41 -0.96 10.23 -26.73
C LYS A 41 0.37 10.56 -26.05
N THR A 42 0.38 11.57 -25.21
CA THR A 42 1.55 11.89 -24.39
C THR A 42 1.60 10.91 -23.22
N THR A 43 2.40 9.86 -23.36
CA THR A 43 2.70 8.96 -22.23
C THR A 43 3.70 9.62 -21.27
N ASP A 44 3.67 9.24 -20.01
CA ASP A 44 4.63 9.74 -19.02
C ASP A 44 6.05 9.23 -19.38
N TYR A 45 7.03 10.10 -19.28
CA TYR A 45 8.43 9.80 -19.61
C TYR A 45 9.30 9.64 -18.35
N ALA A 46 8.73 9.85 -17.16
CA ALA A 46 9.47 9.84 -15.92
C ALA A 46 8.66 9.19 -14.78
N PHE A 47 9.36 8.63 -13.82
CA PHE A 47 8.83 8.28 -12.52
C PHE A 47 9.56 9.01 -11.40
N GLU A 48 8.93 9.11 -10.26
CA GLU A 48 9.48 9.78 -9.08
C GLU A 48 9.26 8.93 -7.83
N MET A 49 10.35 8.72 -7.08
CA MET A 49 10.31 8.01 -5.80
C MET A 49 9.98 8.99 -4.67
N ALA A 50 8.69 9.27 -4.49
CA ALA A 50 8.20 10.19 -3.46
C ALA A 50 7.92 9.43 -2.15
N ILE A 51 8.95 8.98 -1.47
CA ILE A 51 8.85 8.26 -0.17
C ILE A 51 9.21 9.17 1.00
N SER A 52 8.84 8.77 2.23
CA SER A 52 9.29 9.40 3.48
C SER A 52 10.77 9.10 3.72
N ASN A 53 11.43 9.92 4.53
CA ASN A 53 12.68 9.50 5.13
C ASN A 53 12.41 8.29 6.03
N ILE A 54 13.26 7.28 5.96
CA ILE A 54 13.13 6.06 6.74
C ILE A 54 14.33 5.92 7.67
N ARG A 55 14.05 5.67 8.96
CA ARG A 55 15.05 5.21 9.91
C ARG A 55 14.58 3.87 10.49
N TYR A 56 15.43 2.86 10.37
CA TYR A 56 15.16 1.50 10.79
C TYR A 56 16.16 1.03 11.83
N GLY A 57 15.68 0.42 12.92
CA GLY A 57 16.56 -0.20 13.91
C GLY A 57 15.80 -0.59 15.19
N ALA A 58 16.29 -1.65 15.86
CA ALA A 58 15.73 -2.10 17.14
C ALA A 58 15.94 -1.04 18.23
N GLY A 59 14.86 -0.57 18.84
CA GLY A 59 14.86 0.45 19.87
C GLY A 59 14.97 1.89 19.36
N VAL A 60 14.91 2.13 18.05
CA VAL A 60 15.04 3.45 17.43
C VAL A 60 13.93 4.42 17.82
N THR A 61 12.78 3.94 18.26
CA THR A 61 11.64 4.75 18.72
C THR A 61 12.02 5.68 19.89
N LYS A 62 13.04 5.34 20.67
CA LYS A 62 13.54 6.18 21.75
C LYS A 62 14.10 7.53 21.27
N GLU A 63 14.36 7.68 19.98
CA GLU A 63 14.91 8.90 19.38
C GLU A 63 13.84 9.93 18.99
N VAL A 64 12.55 9.56 18.99
CA VAL A 64 11.45 10.39 18.47
C VAL A 64 11.40 11.78 19.11
N GLY A 65 11.64 11.89 20.41
CA GLY A 65 11.66 13.19 21.10
C GLY A 65 12.82 14.08 20.65
N MET A 66 14.00 13.49 20.37
CA MET A 66 15.14 14.23 19.82
C MET A 66 14.87 14.72 18.41
N ASP A 67 14.25 13.89 17.57
CA ASP A 67 13.86 14.30 16.21
C ASP A 67 12.89 15.49 16.24
N LEU A 68 11.88 15.43 17.10
CA LEU A 68 10.91 16.52 17.25
C LEU A 68 11.54 17.80 17.82
N GLN A 69 12.47 17.66 18.78
CA GLN A 69 13.24 18.79 19.30
C GLN A 69 14.08 19.44 18.19
N ASN A 70 14.74 18.63 17.35
CA ASN A 70 15.52 19.12 16.21
C ASN A 70 14.62 19.79 15.15
N MET A 71 13.35 19.38 15.01
CA MET A 71 12.36 20.03 14.17
C MET A 71 11.75 21.29 14.79
N GLY A 72 12.10 21.61 16.04
CA GLY A 72 11.59 22.78 16.77
C GLY A 72 10.20 22.60 17.34
N ALA A 73 9.69 21.38 17.41
CA ALA A 73 8.37 21.07 17.94
C ALA A 73 8.29 21.30 19.45
N LYS A 74 7.17 21.86 19.93
CA LYS A 74 6.91 22.13 21.34
C LYS A 74 5.60 21.56 21.83
N ASN A 75 4.61 21.39 20.95
CA ASN A 75 3.27 20.91 21.28
C ASN A 75 2.82 19.86 20.26
N VAL A 76 2.91 18.59 20.65
CA VAL A 76 2.75 17.44 19.76
C VAL A 76 1.40 16.78 19.94
N CYS A 77 0.75 16.43 18.82
CA CYS A 77 -0.36 15.50 18.80
C CYS A 77 0.16 14.07 18.69
N LEU A 78 -0.01 13.25 19.71
CA LEU A 78 0.28 11.81 19.69
C LEU A 78 -1.01 11.05 19.41
N MET A 79 -1.08 10.38 18.26
CA MET A 79 -2.26 9.57 17.87
C MET A 79 -1.97 8.08 17.94
N THR A 80 -2.93 7.35 18.50
CA THR A 80 -2.91 5.89 18.66
C THR A 80 -4.34 5.34 18.76
N ASP A 81 -4.50 4.04 18.93
CA ASP A 81 -5.78 3.42 19.27
C ASP A 81 -5.82 2.97 20.74
N LYS A 82 -7.03 2.63 21.22
CA LYS A 82 -7.25 2.23 22.61
C LYS A 82 -6.46 1.00 23.04
N ASN A 83 -6.24 0.06 22.13
CA ASN A 83 -5.49 -1.16 22.45
C ASN A 83 -4.00 -0.87 22.60
N LEU A 84 -3.45 -0.07 21.68
CA LEU A 84 -2.03 0.28 21.68
C LEU A 84 -1.66 1.30 22.76
N SER A 85 -2.59 2.15 23.20
CA SER A 85 -2.34 3.20 24.20
C SER A 85 -1.75 2.67 25.52
N GLN A 86 -2.00 1.40 25.83
CA GLN A 86 -1.51 0.72 27.02
C GLN A 86 -0.26 -0.14 26.77
N LEU A 87 0.28 -0.16 25.55
CA LEU A 87 1.37 -1.05 25.14
C LEU A 87 2.70 -0.32 25.05
N PRO A 88 3.83 -1.06 25.11
CA PRO A 88 5.17 -0.49 25.12
C PRO A 88 5.49 0.51 24.00
N PRO A 89 5.03 0.34 22.74
CA PRO A 89 5.34 1.29 21.67
C PRO A 89 4.93 2.72 22.00
N VAL A 90 3.73 2.92 22.53
CA VAL A 90 3.20 4.25 22.89
C VAL A 90 3.92 4.79 24.12
N GLN A 91 4.16 3.95 25.13
CA GLN A 91 4.89 4.37 26.33
C GLN A 91 6.30 4.84 26.01
N ILE A 92 7.05 4.14 25.13
CA ILE A 92 8.39 4.54 24.72
C ILE A 92 8.38 5.92 24.05
N VAL A 93 7.37 6.21 23.24
CA VAL A 93 7.20 7.52 22.61
C VAL A 93 6.93 8.59 23.67
N MET A 94 5.99 8.36 24.60
CA MET A 94 5.68 9.32 25.68
C MET A 94 6.89 9.60 26.54
N ASP A 95 7.63 8.58 26.94
CA ASP A 95 8.86 8.72 27.74
C ASP A 95 9.91 9.54 26.99
N SER A 96 10.05 9.33 25.68
CA SER A 96 10.96 10.09 24.82
C SER A 96 10.56 11.56 24.72
N LEU A 97 9.26 11.86 24.58
CA LEU A 97 8.73 13.23 24.55
C LEU A 97 9.00 13.94 25.89
N VAL A 98 8.67 13.31 27.00
CA VAL A 98 8.91 13.84 28.36
C VAL A 98 10.39 14.12 28.57
N LYS A 99 11.26 13.16 28.24
CA LYS A 99 12.72 13.29 28.39
C LYS A 99 13.30 14.49 27.61
N ASN A 100 12.68 14.83 26.47
CA ASN A 100 13.13 15.94 25.63
C ASN A 100 12.36 17.24 25.85
N GLY A 101 11.53 17.32 26.91
CA GLY A 101 10.81 18.53 27.29
C GLY A 101 9.73 18.96 26.30
N ILE A 102 9.12 18.03 25.58
CA ILE A 102 8.08 18.28 24.57
C ILE A 102 6.70 18.07 25.20
N ASN A 103 5.86 19.08 25.13
CA ASN A 103 4.46 18.94 25.52
C ASN A 103 3.70 18.11 24.48
N PHE A 104 2.77 17.28 24.92
CA PHE A 104 1.94 16.49 24.03
C PHE A 104 0.55 16.25 24.56
N LYS A 105 -0.39 15.98 23.66
CA LYS A 105 -1.72 15.43 23.99
C LYS A 105 -1.92 14.15 23.22
N VAL A 106 -2.49 13.15 23.89
CA VAL A 106 -2.79 11.84 23.29
C VAL A 106 -4.22 11.85 22.76
N TYR A 107 -4.38 11.39 21.54
CA TYR A 107 -5.65 10.97 20.95
C TYR A 107 -5.60 9.45 20.78
N ASP A 108 -6.31 8.72 21.59
CA ASP A 108 -6.30 7.25 21.64
C ASP A 108 -7.59 6.61 21.11
N ASN A 109 -8.44 7.39 20.43
CA ASN A 109 -9.72 6.94 19.91
C ASN A 109 -9.71 6.64 18.41
N VAL A 110 -8.53 6.25 17.85
CA VAL A 110 -8.47 5.85 16.46
C VAL A 110 -9.26 4.56 16.24
N ARG A 111 -10.13 4.56 15.23
CA ARG A 111 -10.89 3.39 14.80
C ARG A 111 -10.06 2.53 13.85
N VAL A 112 -10.03 1.23 14.09
CA VAL A 112 -9.51 0.26 13.10
C VAL A 112 -10.46 0.22 11.91
N GLU A 113 -9.94 0.31 10.69
CA GLU A 113 -10.68 0.63 9.47
C GLU A 113 -11.47 1.93 9.66
N PRO A 114 -10.81 3.08 9.51
CA PRO A 114 -11.40 4.38 9.81
C PRO A 114 -12.59 4.70 8.92
N THR A 115 -13.56 5.43 9.47
CA THR A 115 -14.69 6.00 8.71
C THR A 115 -14.53 7.52 8.57
N ASP A 116 -15.32 8.12 7.70
CA ASP A 116 -15.42 9.59 7.59
C ASP A 116 -15.78 10.21 8.95
N GLY A 117 -16.68 9.60 9.71
CA GLY A 117 -17.04 10.02 11.07
C GLY A 117 -15.84 9.99 12.02
N SER A 118 -15.09 8.88 12.07
CA SER A 118 -13.92 8.76 12.93
C SER A 118 -12.76 9.70 12.51
N PHE A 119 -12.61 9.98 11.21
CA PHE A 119 -11.68 11.01 10.76
C PHE A 119 -12.10 12.41 11.25
N MET A 120 -13.38 12.74 11.14
CA MET A 120 -13.88 14.04 11.60
C MET A 120 -13.66 14.26 13.10
N GLU A 121 -13.86 13.25 13.93
CA GLU A 121 -13.55 13.32 15.37
C GLU A 121 -12.06 13.65 15.62
N ALA A 122 -11.15 12.95 14.95
CA ALA A 122 -9.72 13.20 15.08
C ALA A 122 -9.31 14.58 14.55
N ILE A 123 -9.93 15.04 13.45
CA ILE A 123 -9.73 16.38 12.89
C ILE A 123 -10.14 17.46 13.91
N GLU A 124 -11.30 17.33 14.54
CA GLU A 124 -11.77 18.28 15.55
C GLU A 124 -10.86 18.31 16.79
N PHE A 125 -10.35 17.16 17.22
CA PHE A 125 -9.32 17.11 18.27
C PHE A 125 -8.07 17.89 17.86
N ALA A 126 -7.59 17.66 16.64
CA ALA A 126 -6.38 18.29 16.12
C ALA A 126 -6.53 19.82 15.97
N LYS A 127 -7.68 20.29 15.46
CA LYS A 127 -7.99 21.74 15.36
C LYS A 127 -7.96 22.44 16.71
N LYS A 128 -8.52 21.80 17.75
CA LYS A 128 -8.56 22.36 19.12
C LYS A 128 -7.20 22.36 19.81
N GLY A 129 -6.29 21.48 19.40
CA GLY A 129 -5.00 21.27 20.06
C GLY A 129 -3.93 22.28 19.71
N ALA A 130 -4.04 23.00 18.58
CA ALA A 130 -3.02 23.92 18.05
C ALA A 130 -1.61 23.31 18.01
N PHE A 131 -1.51 22.09 17.52
CA PHE A 131 -0.25 21.33 17.48
C PHE A 131 0.71 21.85 16.42
N ASP A 132 1.99 21.76 16.70
CA ASP A 132 3.07 22.13 15.78
C ASP A 132 3.77 20.91 15.13
N ALA A 133 3.51 19.71 15.65
CA ALA A 133 3.93 18.45 15.06
C ALA A 133 2.98 17.29 15.45
N TYR A 134 3.10 16.18 14.73
CA TYR A 134 2.29 14.99 14.92
C TYR A 134 3.16 13.75 15.04
N VAL A 135 2.74 12.80 15.88
CA VAL A 135 3.31 11.45 15.96
C VAL A 135 2.17 10.44 15.87
N ALA A 136 2.25 9.53 14.92
CA ALA A 136 1.32 8.41 14.79
C ALA A 136 2.01 7.12 15.24
N VAL A 137 1.47 6.46 16.27
CA VAL A 137 1.98 5.17 16.76
C VAL A 137 0.90 4.12 16.56
N GLY A 138 1.09 3.25 15.59
CA GLY A 138 0.07 2.25 15.28
C GLY A 138 0.19 1.64 13.89
N GLY A 139 -0.87 0.98 13.45
CA GLY A 139 -1.01 0.45 12.10
C GLY A 139 -1.44 1.51 11.08
N GLY A 140 -1.79 1.07 9.88
CA GLY A 140 -2.26 1.95 8.79
C GLY A 140 -3.41 2.86 9.20
N SER A 141 -4.41 2.33 9.91
CA SER A 141 -5.56 3.11 10.40
C SER A 141 -5.15 4.31 11.25
N THR A 142 -4.18 4.14 12.15
CA THR A 142 -3.66 5.21 12.99
C THR A 142 -2.91 6.25 12.19
N MET A 143 -2.05 5.80 11.29
CA MET A 143 -1.27 6.71 10.43
C MET A 143 -2.16 7.51 9.48
N ASP A 144 -3.16 6.88 8.88
CA ASP A 144 -4.08 7.52 7.96
C ASP A 144 -4.98 8.53 8.66
N THR A 145 -5.49 8.19 9.86
CA THR A 145 -6.23 9.14 10.72
C THR A 145 -5.36 10.36 11.06
N CYS A 146 -4.10 10.15 11.42
CA CYS A 146 -3.17 11.23 11.76
C CYS A 146 -2.84 12.13 10.56
N LYS A 147 -2.66 11.55 9.37
CA LYS A 147 -2.48 12.32 8.12
C LYS A 147 -3.68 13.21 7.83
N ALA A 148 -4.89 12.67 7.93
CA ALA A 148 -6.13 13.43 7.74
C ALA A 148 -6.25 14.55 8.79
N ALA A 149 -6.03 14.23 10.06
CA ALA A 149 -6.10 15.21 11.14
C ALA A 149 -5.11 16.38 10.93
N ASN A 150 -3.86 16.09 10.57
CA ASN A 150 -2.86 17.11 10.24
C ASN A 150 -3.30 17.98 9.05
N LEU A 151 -3.80 17.36 7.97
CA LEU A 151 -4.26 18.06 6.78
C LEU A 151 -5.36 19.08 7.09
N TYR A 152 -6.45 18.61 7.71
CA TYR A 152 -7.61 19.49 7.95
C TYR A 152 -7.40 20.44 9.13
N ALA A 153 -6.54 20.16 10.08
CA ALA A 153 -6.12 21.15 11.09
C ALA A 153 -5.23 22.22 10.49
N SER A 154 -4.42 21.90 9.48
CA SER A 154 -3.61 22.90 8.74
C SER A 154 -4.43 23.68 7.70
N SER A 155 -5.60 23.19 7.32
CA SER A 155 -6.53 23.83 6.38
C SER A 155 -7.94 23.92 6.96
N PRO A 156 -8.17 24.67 8.06
CA PRO A 156 -9.39 24.61 8.87
C PRO A 156 -10.66 25.09 8.14
N GLN A 157 -10.53 25.81 7.04
CA GLN A 157 -11.64 26.33 6.22
C GLN A 157 -12.08 25.34 5.11
N SER A 158 -11.39 24.20 4.95
CA SER A 158 -11.71 23.24 3.92
C SER A 158 -12.87 22.34 4.33
N ASP A 159 -13.75 22.06 3.37
CA ASP A 159 -14.76 21.01 3.52
C ASP A 159 -14.12 19.63 3.52
N PHE A 160 -14.73 18.65 4.20
CA PHE A 160 -14.18 17.30 4.26
C PHE A 160 -13.99 16.67 2.87
N LEU A 161 -14.91 16.87 1.93
CA LEU A 161 -14.82 16.32 0.58
C LEU A 161 -13.86 17.09 -0.35
N ASP A 162 -13.26 18.19 0.09
CA ASP A 162 -12.37 18.97 -0.78
C ASP A 162 -11.14 18.18 -1.23
N TYR A 163 -10.50 17.44 -0.32
CA TYR A 163 -9.28 16.68 -0.60
C TYR A 163 -9.53 15.21 -0.89
N VAL A 164 -10.73 14.70 -0.63
CA VAL A 164 -11.09 13.30 -0.94
C VAL A 164 -11.05 13.07 -2.45
N ASN A 165 -10.56 11.90 -2.85
CA ASN A 165 -10.38 11.54 -4.25
C ASN A 165 -11.70 11.58 -5.05
N ALA A 166 -11.63 12.05 -6.29
CA ALA A 166 -12.73 11.94 -7.24
C ALA A 166 -13.02 10.45 -7.56
N PRO A 167 -14.26 10.08 -7.90
CA PRO A 167 -15.44 10.94 -8.09
C PRO A 167 -16.22 11.26 -6.81
N ILE A 168 -15.82 10.71 -5.65
CA ILE A 168 -16.53 10.88 -4.37
C ILE A 168 -16.33 12.29 -3.83
N GLY A 169 -15.08 12.74 -3.78
CA GLY A 169 -14.72 14.10 -3.40
C GLY A 169 -14.24 14.94 -4.59
N LYS A 170 -13.73 16.12 -4.28
CA LYS A 170 -13.29 17.10 -5.29
C LYS A 170 -11.82 16.90 -5.72
N GLY A 171 -11.03 16.11 -4.97
CA GLY A 171 -9.62 15.85 -5.26
C GLY A 171 -8.76 17.11 -5.38
N LYS A 172 -9.05 18.16 -4.61
CA LYS A 172 -8.30 19.41 -4.67
C LYS A 172 -6.84 19.18 -4.27
N PRO A 173 -5.88 19.83 -4.91
CA PRO A 173 -4.48 19.78 -4.50
C PRO A 173 -4.30 20.46 -3.13
N VAL A 174 -3.44 19.87 -2.29
CA VAL A 174 -3.06 20.44 -1.00
C VAL A 174 -2.04 21.55 -1.26
N SER A 175 -2.42 22.79 -0.97
CA SER A 175 -1.62 24.01 -1.19
C SER A 175 -1.07 24.61 0.11
N VAL A 176 -1.53 24.13 1.27
CA VAL A 176 -1.07 24.59 2.58
C VAL A 176 0.12 23.78 3.09
N PRO A 177 1.09 24.40 3.77
CA PRO A 177 2.15 23.65 4.42
C PRO A 177 1.59 22.86 5.61
N LEU A 178 1.86 21.55 5.64
CA LEU A 178 1.46 20.69 6.74
C LEU A 178 2.52 20.68 7.84
N LYS A 179 2.12 20.30 9.04
CA LYS A 179 3.03 20.13 10.17
C LYS A 179 3.86 18.87 10.00
N PRO A 180 5.09 18.80 10.55
CA PRO A 180 5.87 17.57 10.56
C PRO A 180 5.07 16.40 11.16
N LEU A 181 5.17 15.23 10.55
CA LEU A 181 4.56 14.00 11.01
C LEU A 181 5.64 12.91 11.09
N ILE A 182 5.82 12.33 12.26
CA ILE A 182 6.61 11.10 12.46
C ILE A 182 5.64 9.93 12.58
N ALA A 183 5.82 8.91 11.73
CA ALA A 183 5.02 7.69 11.75
C ALA A 183 5.84 6.53 12.33
N VAL A 184 5.31 5.88 13.37
CA VAL A 184 5.91 4.75 14.08
C VAL A 184 5.02 3.53 13.88
N PRO A 185 5.27 2.68 12.87
CA PRO A 185 4.44 1.53 12.58
C PRO A 185 4.56 0.45 13.66
N THR A 186 3.43 -0.15 13.99
CA THR A 186 3.34 -1.33 14.88
C THR A 186 2.88 -2.58 14.13
N THR A 187 2.57 -2.44 12.84
CA THR A 187 2.26 -3.53 11.91
C THR A 187 3.22 -3.49 10.73
N SER A 188 3.46 -4.63 10.09
CA SER A 188 4.37 -4.78 8.94
C SER A 188 3.58 -5.15 7.68
N GLY A 189 2.74 -4.26 7.18
CA GLY A 189 1.85 -4.52 6.03
C GLY A 189 1.67 -3.29 5.15
N THR A 190 0.90 -2.34 5.61
CA THR A 190 0.37 -1.22 4.82
C THR A 190 1.42 -0.29 4.22
N GLY A 191 2.59 -0.14 4.86
CA GLY A 191 3.59 0.84 4.44
C GLY A 191 3.13 2.30 4.58
N SER A 192 2.08 2.57 5.38
CA SER A 192 1.50 3.91 5.49
C SER A 192 2.49 4.95 6.01
N GLU A 193 3.55 4.55 6.71
CA GLU A 193 4.66 5.41 7.14
C GLU A 193 5.44 6.03 5.96
N THR A 194 5.28 5.48 4.76
CA THR A 194 5.98 5.95 3.55
C THR A 194 5.07 6.59 2.51
N THR A 195 3.76 6.49 2.67
CA THR A 195 2.80 6.85 1.63
C THR A 195 2.14 8.21 1.85
N GLY A 196 1.83 8.89 0.75
CA GLY A 196 0.99 10.08 0.71
C GLY A 196 -0.49 9.74 0.50
N VAL A 197 -1.00 8.72 1.21
CA VAL A 197 -2.39 8.25 1.10
C VAL A 197 -2.97 8.08 2.49
N ALA A 198 -4.25 8.42 2.66
CA ALA A 198 -5.05 8.13 3.85
C ALA A 198 -6.39 7.53 3.39
N ILE A 199 -6.69 6.33 3.85
CA ILE A 199 -7.85 5.54 3.41
C ILE A 199 -8.89 5.49 4.53
N PHE A 200 -10.17 5.58 4.14
CA PHE A 200 -11.30 5.47 5.06
C PHE A 200 -12.55 4.93 4.35
N ASP A 201 -13.49 4.42 5.14
CA ASP A 201 -14.82 4.04 4.67
C ASP A 201 -15.75 5.25 4.69
N TYR A 202 -16.31 5.61 3.53
CA TYR A 202 -17.32 6.65 3.40
C TYR A 202 -18.70 6.03 3.63
N GLU A 203 -19.21 6.16 4.86
CA GLU A 203 -20.37 5.40 5.34
C GLU A 203 -21.65 5.69 4.54
N HIS A 204 -21.82 6.94 4.09
CA HIS A 204 -23.01 7.33 3.31
C HIS A 204 -23.18 6.53 2.02
N LEU A 205 -22.08 6.25 1.30
CA LEU A 205 -22.10 5.48 0.05
C LEU A 205 -21.68 4.02 0.25
N LYS A 206 -21.29 3.62 1.46
CA LYS A 206 -20.72 2.30 1.79
C LYS A 206 -19.56 1.92 0.86
N VAL A 207 -18.68 2.85 0.62
CA VAL A 207 -17.50 2.66 -0.24
C VAL A 207 -16.23 3.06 0.50
N LYS A 208 -15.16 2.31 0.29
CA LYS A 208 -13.84 2.69 0.74
C LYS A 208 -13.26 3.71 -0.26
N THR A 209 -12.73 4.81 0.25
CA THR A 209 -12.10 5.86 -0.54
C THR A 209 -10.90 6.43 0.23
N GLY A 210 -10.33 7.52 -0.23
CA GLY A 210 -9.22 8.13 0.48
C GLY A 210 -8.82 9.49 -0.05
N ILE A 211 -7.80 10.01 0.58
CA ILE A 211 -7.10 11.23 0.19
C ILE A 211 -5.74 10.80 -0.35
N ALA A 212 -5.37 11.23 -1.53
CA ALA A 212 -4.07 10.95 -2.13
C ALA A 212 -3.35 12.26 -2.47
N SER A 213 -2.31 12.58 -1.70
CA SER A 213 -1.49 13.76 -1.92
C SER A 213 -0.08 13.54 -1.36
N ARG A 214 0.93 13.94 -2.10
CA ARG A 214 2.32 13.90 -1.60
C ARG A 214 2.52 14.74 -0.34
N ALA A 215 1.69 15.76 -0.14
CA ALA A 215 1.78 16.66 1.01
C ALA A 215 1.47 15.96 2.34
N ILE A 216 0.60 14.93 2.36
CA ILE A 216 0.25 14.22 3.60
C ILE A 216 1.23 13.10 3.95
N LYS A 217 2.27 12.89 3.14
CA LYS A 217 3.30 11.90 3.40
C LYS A 217 4.04 12.23 4.71
N PRO A 218 4.26 11.26 5.61
CA PRO A 218 5.05 11.48 6.81
C PRO A 218 6.44 12.05 6.52
N THR A 219 6.92 12.93 7.36
CA THR A 219 8.28 13.49 7.28
C THR A 219 9.33 12.43 7.56
N LEU A 220 9.03 11.53 8.51
CA LEU A 220 9.89 10.43 8.92
C LEU A 220 9.05 9.20 9.25
N GLY A 221 9.41 8.07 8.64
CA GLY A 221 9.00 6.73 9.08
C GLY A 221 10.05 6.16 10.02
N LEU A 222 9.69 5.96 11.28
CA LEU A 222 10.57 5.47 12.32
C LEU A 222 10.24 4.01 12.62
N ILE A 223 10.96 3.08 12.00
CA ILE A 223 10.62 1.66 11.97
C ILE A 223 11.43 0.90 13.01
N ASP A 224 10.75 0.52 14.08
CA ASP A 224 11.31 -0.28 15.17
C ASP A 224 10.73 -1.70 15.12
N PRO A 225 11.52 -2.71 14.70
CA PRO A 225 11.01 -4.08 14.57
C PRO A 225 10.54 -4.70 15.89
N LEU A 226 10.94 -4.15 17.04
CA LEU A 226 10.47 -4.63 18.35
C LEU A 226 8.97 -4.40 18.54
N HIS A 227 8.39 -3.44 17.84
CA HIS A 227 6.95 -3.15 17.95
C HIS A 227 6.06 -4.21 17.31
N THR A 228 6.60 -5.06 16.44
CA THR A 228 5.85 -6.14 15.79
C THR A 228 5.81 -7.44 16.62
N LEU A 229 6.61 -7.53 17.70
CA LEU A 229 6.71 -8.74 18.51
C LEU A 229 5.43 -9.10 19.27
N HIS A 230 4.52 -8.15 19.43
CA HIS A 230 3.27 -8.31 20.19
C HIS A 230 2.04 -8.31 19.28
N MET A 231 2.22 -8.39 17.98
CA MET A 231 1.08 -8.50 17.06
C MET A 231 0.37 -9.86 17.26
N PRO A 232 -0.96 -9.90 17.35
CA PRO A 232 -1.72 -11.13 17.30
C PRO A 232 -1.49 -11.88 15.97
N ASP A 233 -1.50 -13.22 16.00
CA ASP A 233 -1.15 -14.07 14.84
C ASP A 233 -1.95 -13.73 13.57
N ARG A 234 -3.25 -13.44 13.70
CA ARG A 234 -4.09 -13.04 12.56
C ARG A 234 -3.71 -11.66 12.01
N VAL A 235 -3.27 -10.74 12.88
CA VAL A 235 -2.77 -9.42 12.43
C VAL A 235 -1.45 -9.60 11.68
N VAL A 236 -0.56 -10.49 12.16
CA VAL A 236 0.68 -10.86 11.46
C VAL A 236 0.36 -11.44 10.09
N ALA A 237 -0.55 -12.42 10.02
CA ALA A 237 -0.95 -13.05 8.77
C ALA A 237 -1.52 -12.02 7.79
N ASN A 238 -2.52 -11.23 8.20
CA ASN A 238 -3.15 -10.24 7.32
C ASN A 238 -2.19 -9.13 6.89
N SER A 239 -1.30 -8.67 7.78
CA SER A 239 -0.29 -7.68 7.42
C SER A 239 0.71 -8.22 6.40
N GLY A 240 1.17 -9.44 6.61
CA GLY A 240 2.08 -10.07 5.68
C GLY A 240 1.43 -10.35 4.34
N PHE A 241 0.17 -10.62 4.34
CA PHE A 241 -0.68 -10.69 3.18
C PHE A 241 -0.65 -9.38 2.42
N ASP A 242 -0.80 -8.29 3.00
CA ASP A 242 -0.70 -6.98 2.41
C ASP A 242 0.67 -6.74 1.73
N VAL A 243 1.76 -7.17 2.36
CA VAL A 243 3.11 -7.10 1.77
C VAL A 243 3.21 -7.90 0.47
N LEU A 244 2.68 -9.14 0.45
CA LEU A 244 2.73 -9.98 -0.76
C LEU A 244 2.02 -9.29 -1.92
N CYS A 245 0.82 -8.74 -1.68
CA CYS A 245 0.09 -8.12 -2.78
C CYS A 245 0.65 -6.80 -3.21
N HIS A 246 1.10 -5.97 -2.31
CA HIS A 246 1.83 -4.77 -2.69
C HIS A 246 3.03 -5.10 -3.58
N ALA A 247 3.76 -6.18 -3.27
CA ALA A 247 4.88 -6.62 -4.08
C ALA A 247 4.44 -7.17 -5.45
N LEU A 248 3.40 -8.02 -5.48
CA LEU A 248 2.81 -8.56 -6.69
C LEU A 248 2.27 -7.46 -7.61
N GLU A 249 1.42 -6.59 -7.04
CA GLU A 249 0.78 -5.50 -7.77
C GLU A 249 1.82 -4.51 -8.31
N SER A 250 2.82 -4.16 -7.51
CA SER A 250 3.91 -3.29 -7.95
C SER A 250 4.70 -3.91 -9.10
N TYR A 251 5.03 -5.20 -9.00
CA TYR A 251 5.84 -5.89 -10.00
C TYR A 251 5.09 -6.16 -11.30
N THR A 252 3.78 -6.41 -11.23
CA THR A 252 2.95 -6.71 -12.41
C THR A 252 2.18 -5.51 -12.95
N ALA A 253 2.29 -4.34 -12.32
CA ALA A 253 1.61 -3.11 -12.72
C ALA A 253 2.03 -2.63 -14.11
N LEU A 254 1.19 -1.79 -14.73
CA LEU A 254 1.52 -1.08 -15.96
C LEU A 254 2.83 -0.30 -15.78
N PRO A 255 3.84 -0.46 -16.66
CA PRO A 255 5.09 0.29 -16.58
C PRO A 255 4.85 1.80 -16.64
N TYR A 256 5.64 2.58 -15.87
CA TYR A 256 5.48 4.02 -15.75
C TYR A 256 5.45 4.76 -17.11
N HIS A 257 6.26 4.32 -18.08
CA HIS A 257 6.36 4.92 -19.41
C HIS A 257 5.16 4.58 -20.32
N MET A 258 4.29 3.68 -19.93
CA MET A 258 3.04 3.36 -20.64
C MET A 258 1.83 4.13 -20.09
N ARG A 259 2.00 4.88 -19.03
CA ARG A 259 0.92 5.67 -18.41
C ARG A 259 0.56 6.89 -19.26
N SER A 260 -0.72 7.19 -19.35
CA SER A 260 -1.29 8.31 -20.10
C SER A 260 -2.45 8.93 -19.30
N PRO A 261 -2.64 10.24 -19.33
CA PRO A 261 -1.77 11.25 -19.98
C PRO A 261 -0.50 11.56 -19.17
N CYS A 262 0.50 12.10 -19.83
CA CYS A 262 1.65 12.70 -19.14
C CYS A 262 1.19 13.89 -18.30
N PRO A 263 1.62 14.02 -17.03
CA PRO A 263 1.27 15.18 -16.22
C PRO A 263 1.74 16.49 -16.83
N SER A 264 0.88 17.49 -16.89
CA SER A 264 1.23 18.82 -17.37
C SER A 264 2.18 19.59 -16.45
N ASN A 265 2.25 19.18 -15.18
CA ASN A 265 3.14 19.73 -14.16
C ASN A 265 3.65 18.59 -13.26
N PRO A 266 4.96 18.55 -12.89
CA PRO A 266 5.51 17.50 -12.02
C PRO A 266 4.75 17.33 -10.69
N ILE A 267 4.19 18.40 -10.11
CA ILE A 267 3.43 18.36 -8.86
C ILE A 267 2.13 17.54 -8.98
N THR A 268 1.59 17.42 -10.19
CA THR A 268 0.37 16.64 -10.46
C THR A 268 0.67 15.18 -10.83
N ARG A 269 1.95 14.79 -10.84
CA ARG A 269 2.31 13.38 -11.03
C ARG A 269 1.77 12.57 -9.86
N PRO A 270 0.98 11.50 -10.11
CA PRO A 270 0.36 10.73 -9.03
C PRO A 270 1.41 10.05 -8.14
N ALA A 271 1.06 9.81 -6.88
CA ALA A 271 1.93 9.12 -5.94
C ALA A 271 2.23 7.68 -6.38
N TYR A 272 1.22 6.99 -6.96
CA TYR A 272 1.38 5.65 -7.52
C TYR A 272 1.57 5.73 -9.04
N GLN A 273 2.68 5.20 -9.55
CA GLN A 273 3.12 5.46 -10.92
C GLN A 273 3.34 4.20 -11.77
N GLY A 274 2.98 3.04 -11.25
CA GLY A 274 3.18 1.75 -11.92
C GLY A 274 4.58 1.18 -11.72
N SER A 275 4.88 0.08 -12.41
CA SER A 275 6.19 -0.59 -12.28
C SER A 275 7.33 0.28 -12.83
N ASN A 276 8.47 0.22 -12.19
CA ASN A 276 9.67 0.95 -12.57
C ASN A 276 10.93 0.22 -12.06
N PRO A 277 12.13 0.46 -12.62
CA PRO A 277 13.33 -0.30 -12.32
C PRO A 277 13.72 -0.33 -10.84
N VAL A 278 13.41 0.70 -10.06
CA VAL A 278 13.74 0.76 -8.63
C VAL A 278 12.72 -0.06 -7.82
N SER A 279 11.43 0.16 -8.05
CA SER A 279 10.37 -0.59 -7.37
C SER A 279 10.42 -2.09 -7.69
N ASP A 280 10.77 -2.47 -8.93
CA ASP A 280 10.87 -3.87 -9.35
C ASP A 280 11.88 -4.66 -8.53
N ILE A 281 13.06 -4.06 -8.25
CA ILE A 281 14.09 -4.69 -7.41
C ILE A 281 13.55 -4.98 -6.01
N TRP A 282 12.88 -4.01 -5.39
CA TRP A 282 12.33 -4.15 -4.05
C TRP A 282 11.13 -5.09 -4.02
N ALA A 283 10.27 -5.05 -5.02
CA ALA A 283 9.12 -5.94 -5.14
C ALA A 283 9.56 -7.41 -5.22
N VAL A 284 10.51 -7.74 -6.10
CA VAL A 284 11.08 -9.09 -6.22
C VAL A 284 11.77 -9.53 -4.93
N HIS A 285 12.48 -8.63 -4.26
CA HIS A 285 13.12 -8.93 -2.98
C HIS A 285 12.08 -9.20 -1.88
N ALA A 286 11.02 -8.39 -1.81
CA ALA A 286 9.91 -8.59 -0.88
C ALA A 286 9.20 -9.93 -1.13
N LEU A 287 8.94 -10.31 -2.39
CA LEU A 287 8.36 -11.61 -2.76
C LEU A 287 9.21 -12.78 -2.24
N ARG A 288 10.53 -12.70 -2.38
CA ARG A 288 11.45 -13.74 -1.87
C ARG A 288 11.43 -13.84 -0.35
N ILE A 289 11.35 -12.71 0.35
CA ILE A 289 11.23 -12.68 1.82
C ILE A 289 9.88 -13.27 2.24
N VAL A 290 8.80 -12.86 1.61
CA VAL A 290 7.45 -13.35 1.88
C VAL A 290 7.35 -14.86 1.63
N ALA A 291 7.86 -15.34 0.49
CA ALA A 291 7.88 -16.76 0.17
C ALA A 291 8.60 -17.60 1.24
N LYS A 292 9.62 -17.03 1.88
CA LYS A 292 10.40 -17.69 2.93
C LYS A 292 9.72 -17.65 4.30
N TYR A 293 9.08 -16.54 4.66
CA TYR A 293 8.65 -16.29 6.04
C TYR A 293 7.14 -16.19 6.20
N LEU A 294 6.41 -15.91 5.13
CA LEU A 294 4.96 -15.81 5.14
C LEU A 294 4.39 -16.42 3.87
N LYS A 295 3.26 -17.09 4.01
CA LYS A 295 2.52 -17.60 2.87
C LYS A 295 1.19 -16.85 2.77
N SER A 296 0.98 -16.03 1.70
CA SER A 296 -0.30 -15.49 1.17
C SER A 296 -0.57 -14.01 1.07
N HIS A 297 -1.33 -13.56 0.07
CA HIS A 297 -2.19 -12.37 0.08
C HIS A 297 -2.88 -11.85 -1.15
N GLY A 298 -3.85 -10.99 -1.16
CA GLY A 298 -4.61 -10.45 -2.03
C GLY A 298 -5.56 -9.38 -2.41
N MET A 299 -6.80 -8.91 -2.32
CA MET A 299 -7.57 -7.74 -2.85
C MET A 299 -8.79 -7.29 -2.04
N SER A 300 -9.14 -5.94 -1.95
CA SER A 300 -9.84 -5.53 -0.75
C SER A 300 -10.98 -4.53 -0.74
N TYR A 301 -10.97 -3.44 -1.54
CA TYR A 301 -11.77 -2.26 -1.20
C TYR A 301 -13.28 -2.46 -1.00
N PRO A 302 -14.05 -3.05 -1.96
CA PRO A 302 -15.48 -3.24 -1.75
C PRO A 302 -15.80 -4.35 -0.76
N ILE A 303 -14.92 -5.33 -0.60
CA ILE A 303 -15.11 -6.46 0.32
C ILE A 303 -15.10 -5.96 1.77
N SER A 304 -14.19 -5.05 2.12
CA SER A 304 -14.17 -4.45 3.47
C SER A 304 -15.34 -3.50 3.70
N GLY A 305 -15.68 -2.66 2.72
CA GLY A 305 -16.72 -1.64 2.86
C GLY A 305 -18.16 -2.16 2.87
N LEU A 306 -18.41 -3.37 2.34
CA LEU A 306 -19.73 -3.99 2.27
C LEU A 306 -19.90 -5.16 3.24
N VAL A 307 -18.99 -5.32 4.22
CA VAL A 307 -19.04 -6.40 5.21
C VAL A 307 -20.36 -6.38 5.97
N LYS A 308 -21.00 -7.57 6.11
CA LYS A 308 -22.32 -7.73 6.74
C LYS A 308 -22.20 -8.03 8.23
N THR A 309 -21.66 -9.18 8.56
CA THR A 309 -21.62 -9.71 9.93
C THR A 309 -20.28 -10.34 10.29
N TYR A 310 -19.39 -10.51 9.33
CA TYR A 310 -18.11 -11.16 9.55
C TYR A 310 -17.28 -10.39 10.58
N LYS A 311 -16.73 -11.12 11.54
CA LYS A 311 -15.76 -10.59 12.52
C LYS A 311 -14.52 -11.45 12.46
N ALA A 312 -13.41 -10.85 12.07
CA ALA A 312 -12.13 -11.54 12.05
C ALA A 312 -11.72 -11.94 13.46
N LYS A 313 -11.25 -13.18 13.63
CA LYS A 313 -10.67 -13.66 14.89
C LYS A 313 -9.45 -12.80 15.26
N ASP A 314 -9.21 -12.66 16.55
CA ASP A 314 -8.04 -11.93 17.10
C ASP A 314 -8.02 -10.41 16.84
N TYR A 315 -9.09 -9.85 16.27
CA TYR A 315 -9.31 -8.42 16.21
C TYR A 315 -10.25 -7.98 17.33
N ASN A 316 -9.74 -7.19 18.27
CA ASN A 316 -10.54 -6.67 19.39
C ASN A 316 -11.31 -5.43 18.91
N VAL A 317 -12.38 -5.66 18.14
CA VAL A 317 -13.28 -4.62 17.61
C VAL A 317 -14.74 -4.96 17.91
N ASP A 318 -15.56 -3.93 18.07
CA ASP A 318 -17.00 -4.05 18.38
C ASP A 318 -17.91 -4.14 17.15
N HIS A 319 -17.37 -3.90 15.97
CA HIS A 319 -18.10 -3.86 14.70
C HIS A 319 -17.70 -5.02 13.76
N PRO A 320 -18.51 -5.35 12.74
CA PRO A 320 -18.11 -6.26 11.68
C PRO A 320 -16.86 -5.77 10.96
N LEU A 321 -15.92 -6.67 10.74
CA LEU A 321 -14.62 -6.34 10.14
C LEU A 321 -14.12 -7.48 9.27
N VAL A 322 -13.84 -7.19 8.00
CA VAL A 322 -12.96 -7.99 7.14
C VAL A 322 -11.63 -7.23 7.05
N PRO A 323 -10.56 -7.74 7.66
CA PRO A 323 -9.24 -7.08 7.60
C PRO A 323 -8.80 -6.85 6.16
N HIS A 324 -8.16 -5.71 5.91
CA HIS A 324 -7.74 -5.32 4.57
C HIS A 324 -7.02 -6.46 3.87
N GLY A 325 -6.02 -7.01 4.48
CA GLY A 325 -5.29 -8.09 3.91
C GLY A 325 -6.09 -9.35 3.57
N LEU A 326 -7.05 -9.77 4.39
CA LEU A 326 -7.93 -10.89 4.05
C LEU A 326 -8.79 -10.55 2.84
N SER A 327 -9.38 -9.36 2.80
CA SER A 327 -10.22 -8.92 1.69
C SER A 327 -9.48 -8.82 0.36
N VAL A 328 -8.21 -8.50 0.40
CA VAL A 328 -7.33 -8.48 -0.76
C VAL A 328 -7.02 -9.91 -1.25
N VAL A 329 -6.70 -10.91 -0.38
CA VAL A 329 -6.22 -12.24 -0.79
C VAL A 329 -7.27 -13.11 -1.43
N LEU A 330 -8.49 -12.98 -0.99
CA LEU A 330 -9.57 -13.85 -1.46
C LEU A 330 -9.86 -13.71 -2.95
N THR A 331 -9.45 -12.61 -3.57
CA THR A 331 -9.63 -12.38 -5.01
C THR A 331 -8.35 -12.51 -5.84
N SER A 332 -7.19 -12.64 -5.19
CA SER A 332 -5.89 -12.66 -5.89
C SER A 332 -5.77 -13.75 -6.94
N PRO A 333 -6.18 -15.02 -6.73
CA PRO A 333 -6.04 -16.05 -7.76
C PRO A 333 -6.78 -15.70 -9.05
N ALA A 334 -8.00 -15.15 -8.94
CA ALA A 334 -8.78 -14.73 -10.09
C ALA A 334 -8.12 -13.58 -10.84
N VAL A 335 -7.67 -12.55 -10.09
CA VAL A 335 -7.09 -11.34 -10.69
C VAL A 335 -5.76 -11.61 -11.35
N PHE A 336 -4.85 -12.36 -10.73
CA PHE A 336 -3.56 -12.66 -11.36
C PHE A 336 -3.72 -13.62 -12.55
N THR A 337 -4.77 -14.45 -12.60
CA THR A 337 -5.14 -15.15 -13.83
C THR A 337 -5.54 -14.18 -14.93
N PHE A 338 -6.36 -13.18 -14.61
CA PHE A 338 -6.85 -12.19 -15.57
C PHE A 338 -5.73 -11.29 -16.10
N THR A 339 -4.82 -10.87 -15.27
CA THR A 339 -3.73 -9.93 -15.63
C THR A 339 -2.53 -10.62 -16.28
N ALA A 340 -2.40 -11.94 -16.16
CA ALA A 340 -1.22 -12.67 -16.61
C ALA A 340 -0.90 -12.50 -18.11
N GLN A 341 -1.90 -12.29 -18.95
CA GLN A 341 -1.70 -12.08 -20.37
C GLN A 341 -0.86 -10.84 -20.71
N MET A 342 -0.80 -9.86 -19.81
CA MET A 342 -0.09 -8.62 -20.02
C MET A 342 1.40 -8.69 -19.65
N SER A 343 1.77 -9.59 -18.75
CA SER A 343 3.17 -9.79 -18.31
C SER A 343 3.38 -11.24 -17.84
N PRO A 344 3.20 -12.24 -18.72
CA PRO A 344 3.19 -13.64 -18.34
C PRO A 344 4.54 -14.09 -17.73
N GLU A 345 5.66 -13.55 -18.21
CA GLU A 345 6.99 -13.87 -17.67
C GLU A 345 7.11 -13.44 -16.20
N ARG A 346 6.59 -12.27 -15.85
CA ARG A 346 6.58 -11.78 -14.45
C ARG A 346 5.69 -12.65 -13.56
N HIS A 347 4.59 -13.15 -14.10
CA HIS A 347 3.69 -14.07 -13.39
C HIS A 347 4.35 -15.43 -13.17
N LEU A 348 5.07 -15.97 -14.16
CA LEU A 348 5.85 -17.19 -14.02
C LEU A 348 7.00 -17.03 -13.03
N GLU A 349 7.79 -15.95 -13.14
CA GLU A 349 8.86 -15.65 -12.17
C GLU A 349 8.30 -15.55 -10.74
N THR A 350 7.16 -14.91 -10.57
CA THR A 350 6.50 -14.81 -9.27
C THR A 350 6.07 -16.19 -8.75
N ALA A 351 5.45 -17.01 -9.61
CA ALA A 351 5.05 -18.36 -9.25
C ALA A 351 6.26 -19.22 -8.81
N GLU A 352 7.38 -19.11 -9.53
CA GLU A 352 8.63 -19.78 -9.19
C GLU A 352 9.18 -19.32 -7.83
N ILE A 353 9.21 -18.01 -7.59
CA ILE A 353 9.61 -17.42 -6.29
C ILE A 353 8.74 -17.96 -5.15
N LEU A 354 7.44 -18.15 -5.39
CA LEU A 354 6.48 -18.69 -4.44
C LEU A 354 6.53 -20.23 -4.33
N GLY A 355 7.39 -20.89 -5.09
CA GLY A 355 7.69 -22.31 -4.98
C GLY A 355 7.04 -23.21 -6.03
N ALA A 356 6.47 -22.66 -7.10
CA ALA A 356 5.97 -23.45 -8.22
C ALA A 356 7.12 -24.00 -9.07
N ASP A 357 6.93 -25.17 -9.67
CA ASP A 357 7.83 -25.70 -10.70
C ASP A 357 7.42 -25.12 -12.07
N THR A 358 8.20 -24.20 -12.58
CA THR A 358 7.93 -23.51 -13.85
C THR A 358 8.78 -24.01 -15.01
N ARG A 359 9.63 -25.05 -14.82
CA ARG A 359 10.60 -25.52 -15.83
C ARG A 359 10.00 -25.98 -17.15
N THR A 360 8.76 -26.44 -17.14
CA THR A 360 8.02 -26.88 -18.32
C THR A 360 6.85 -25.98 -18.68
N ALA A 361 6.70 -24.86 -17.97
CA ALA A 361 5.61 -23.93 -18.16
C ALA A 361 5.74 -23.19 -19.50
N ARG A 362 4.61 -23.01 -20.16
CA ARG A 362 4.49 -22.18 -21.38
C ARG A 362 3.85 -20.84 -21.02
N ILE A 363 4.03 -19.86 -21.85
CA ILE A 363 3.47 -18.51 -21.66
C ILE A 363 1.97 -18.51 -21.32
N PRO A 364 1.09 -19.28 -21.99
CA PRO A 364 -0.34 -19.35 -21.65
C PRO A 364 -0.63 -19.94 -20.26
N ASP A 365 0.30 -20.69 -19.69
CA ASP A 365 0.12 -21.35 -18.40
C ASP A 365 0.40 -20.42 -17.20
N ALA A 366 0.94 -19.23 -17.45
CA ALA A 366 1.41 -18.29 -16.42
C ALA A 366 0.31 -17.92 -15.40
N GLY A 367 -0.89 -17.57 -15.87
CA GLY A 367 -2.02 -17.23 -15.00
C GLY A 367 -2.48 -18.40 -14.13
N PRO A 368 -2.83 -19.54 -14.72
CA PRO A 368 -3.19 -20.74 -13.96
C PRO A 368 -2.13 -21.16 -12.94
N ILE A 369 -0.84 -21.22 -13.32
CA ILE A 369 0.23 -21.64 -12.42
C ILE A 369 0.35 -20.69 -11.21
N LEU A 370 0.33 -19.38 -11.42
CA LEU A 370 0.40 -18.44 -10.30
C LEU A 370 -0.87 -18.52 -9.42
N ALA A 371 -2.06 -18.63 -10.04
CA ALA A 371 -3.30 -18.75 -9.30
C ALA A 371 -3.35 -20.01 -8.43
N ASP A 372 -2.92 -21.15 -8.96
CA ASP A 372 -2.88 -22.41 -8.20
C ASP A 372 -1.83 -22.36 -7.09
N THR A 373 -0.71 -21.69 -7.34
CA THR A 373 0.31 -21.44 -6.31
C THR A 373 -0.29 -20.59 -5.18
N LEU A 374 -1.02 -19.54 -5.50
CA LEU A 374 -1.71 -18.70 -4.51
C LEU A 374 -2.78 -19.48 -3.75
N ARG A 375 -3.64 -20.27 -4.43
CA ARG A 375 -4.65 -21.13 -3.78
C ARG A 375 -4.01 -22.08 -2.80
N LYS A 376 -2.92 -22.76 -3.22
CA LYS A 376 -2.19 -23.66 -2.32
C LYS A 376 -1.67 -22.93 -1.08
N PHE A 377 -1.15 -21.74 -1.25
CA PHE A 377 -0.73 -20.88 -0.14
C PHE A 377 -1.85 -20.57 0.83
N LEU A 378 -3.03 -20.20 0.30
CA LEU A 378 -4.21 -19.87 1.11
C LEU A 378 -4.70 -21.09 1.88
N PHE A 379 -4.76 -22.23 1.23
CA PHE A 379 -5.13 -23.51 1.84
C PHE A 379 -4.16 -23.91 2.96
N ASP A 380 -2.85 -23.86 2.70
CA ASP A 380 -1.80 -24.22 3.67
C ASP A 380 -1.84 -23.35 4.94
N LEU A 381 -2.52 -22.21 4.91
CA LEU A 381 -2.61 -21.24 6.00
C LEU A 381 -3.98 -21.16 6.65
N ASP A 382 -4.88 -22.05 6.30
CA ASP A 382 -6.25 -22.07 6.84
C ASP A 382 -6.98 -20.73 6.65
N VAL A 383 -6.80 -20.11 5.47
CA VAL A 383 -7.54 -18.90 5.08
C VAL A 383 -8.96 -19.28 4.67
N ASP A 384 -9.93 -18.41 4.95
CA ASP A 384 -11.33 -18.59 4.57
C ASP A 384 -11.46 -18.95 3.06
N ASP A 385 -12.26 -19.99 2.72
CA ASP A 385 -12.41 -20.48 1.34
C ASP A 385 -13.28 -19.53 0.50
N GLY A 386 -12.69 -18.41 0.09
CA GLY A 386 -13.30 -17.44 -0.78
C GLY A 386 -14.30 -16.49 -0.10
N LEU A 387 -14.92 -15.67 -0.92
CA LEU A 387 -15.86 -14.62 -0.45
C LEU A 387 -17.10 -15.22 0.22
N ALA A 388 -17.52 -16.42 -0.18
CA ALA A 388 -18.68 -17.07 0.43
C ALA A 388 -18.45 -17.41 1.91
N ALA A 389 -17.23 -17.80 2.28
CA ALA A 389 -16.87 -18.12 3.67
C ALA A 389 -16.94 -16.91 4.60
N ILE A 390 -16.78 -15.71 4.07
CA ILE A 390 -16.89 -14.45 4.84
C ILE A 390 -18.26 -13.77 4.70
N GLY A 391 -19.27 -14.48 4.19
CA GLY A 391 -20.69 -14.09 4.19
C GLY A 391 -21.19 -13.39 2.92
N TYR A 392 -20.44 -13.39 1.84
CA TYR A 392 -20.93 -12.93 0.54
C TYR A 392 -21.60 -14.05 -0.27
N SER A 393 -22.43 -13.64 -1.21
CA SER A 393 -23.13 -14.52 -2.14
C SER A 393 -23.09 -13.93 -3.55
N LYS A 394 -23.47 -14.71 -4.55
CA LYS A 394 -23.59 -14.20 -5.94
C LYS A 394 -24.53 -12.99 -6.05
N ALA A 395 -25.51 -12.87 -5.17
CA ALA A 395 -26.42 -11.72 -5.14
C ALA A 395 -25.72 -10.40 -4.75
N ASP A 396 -24.55 -10.46 -4.12
CA ASP A 396 -23.79 -9.29 -3.72
C ASP A 396 -22.85 -8.77 -4.83
N ILE A 397 -22.59 -9.56 -5.87
CA ILE A 397 -21.66 -9.21 -6.95
C ILE A 397 -21.98 -7.84 -7.59
N PRO A 398 -23.23 -7.48 -7.91
CA PRO A 398 -23.50 -6.16 -8.47
C PRO A 398 -23.09 -5.01 -7.55
N ALA A 399 -23.25 -5.17 -6.24
CA ALA A 399 -22.83 -4.16 -5.26
C ALA A 399 -21.30 -4.07 -5.15
N LEU A 400 -20.61 -5.22 -5.18
CA LEU A 400 -19.14 -5.29 -5.17
C LEU A 400 -18.55 -4.64 -6.43
N VAL A 401 -19.12 -4.90 -7.60
CA VAL A 401 -18.72 -4.25 -8.87
C VAL A 401 -18.93 -2.74 -8.79
N LYS A 402 -20.11 -2.30 -8.37
CA LYS A 402 -20.43 -0.89 -8.20
C LYS A 402 -19.48 -0.18 -7.23
N GLY A 403 -19.03 -0.85 -6.18
CA GLY A 403 -18.03 -0.31 -5.23
C GLY A 403 -16.61 -0.26 -5.79
N THR A 404 -16.30 -1.09 -6.82
CA THR A 404 -14.97 -1.13 -7.46
C THR A 404 -14.81 -0.05 -8.52
N LEU A 405 -15.83 0.21 -9.32
CA LEU A 405 -15.79 1.13 -10.47
C LEU A 405 -15.25 2.54 -10.12
N PRO A 406 -15.64 3.17 -8.99
CA PRO A 406 -15.12 4.49 -8.62
C PRO A 406 -13.64 4.53 -8.25
N GLN A 407 -12.97 3.37 -8.13
CA GLN A 407 -11.57 3.27 -7.71
C GLN A 407 -10.60 3.49 -8.89
N GLU A 408 -10.90 4.44 -9.79
CA GLU A 408 -10.13 4.70 -11.02
C GLU A 408 -8.62 4.88 -10.79
N ARG A 409 -8.23 5.47 -9.66
CA ARG A 409 -6.81 5.69 -9.31
C ARG A 409 -5.99 4.39 -9.21
N VAL A 410 -6.65 3.26 -8.90
CA VAL A 410 -6.03 1.93 -8.81
C VAL A 410 -6.35 1.10 -10.04
N THR A 411 -7.60 1.08 -10.47
CA THR A 411 -8.05 0.25 -11.60
C THR A 411 -7.42 0.67 -12.94
N LYS A 412 -7.11 1.97 -13.13
CA LYS A 412 -6.40 2.48 -14.31
C LYS A 412 -4.92 2.07 -14.37
N LEU A 413 -4.34 1.59 -13.27
CA LEU A 413 -2.97 1.08 -13.22
C LEU A 413 -2.90 -0.45 -13.36
N ALA A 414 -4.05 -1.12 -13.39
CA ALA A 414 -4.10 -2.51 -13.76
C ALA A 414 -3.55 -2.68 -15.19
N PRO A 415 -2.68 -3.67 -15.43
CA PRO A 415 -2.05 -3.85 -16.73
C PRO A 415 -3.06 -4.18 -17.84
N ARG A 416 -4.22 -4.73 -17.45
CA ARG A 416 -5.35 -5.03 -18.35
C ARG A 416 -6.57 -4.22 -17.93
N PRO A 417 -7.17 -3.43 -18.85
CA PRO A 417 -8.45 -2.77 -18.60
C PRO A 417 -9.52 -3.80 -18.24
N GLN A 418 -10.43 -3.45 -17.34
CA GLN A 418 -11.54 -4.29 -16.92
C GLN A 418 -12.88 -3.60 -17.18
N SER A 419 -13.83 -4.37 -17.72
CA SER A 419 -15.23 -3.99 -17.84
C SER A 419 -16.03 -4.39 -16.58
N GLU A 420 -17.30 -4.00 -16.49
CA GLU A 420 -18.19 -4.47 -15.43
C GLU A 420 -18.38 -6.00 -15.47
N GLU A 421 -18.43 -6.57 -16.66
CA GLU A 421 -18.52 -8.01 -16.87
C GLU A 421 -17.25 -8.73 -16.39
N ASP A 422 -16.06 -8.18 -16.69
CA ASP A 422 -14.79 -8.72 -16.17
C ASP A 422 -14.78 -8.71 -14.64
N LEU A 423 -15.17 -7.58 -14.01
CA LEU A 423 -15.24 -7.48 -12.54
C LEU A 423 -16.24 -8.47 -11.95
N SER A 424 -17.41 -8.63 -12.58
CA SER A 424 -18.41 -9.63 -12.16
C SER A 424 -17.85 -11.05 -12.21
N ALA A 425 -17.17 -11.41 -13.29
CA ALA A 425 -16.52 -12.72 -13.43
C ALA A 425 -15.40 -12.94 -12.41
N LEU A 426 -14.62 -11.92 -12.11
CA LEU A 426 -13.57 -11.97 -11.09
C LEU A 426 -14.14 -12.21 -9.68
N PHE A 427 -15.22 -11.50 -9.31
CA PHE A 427 -15.89 -11.74 -8.03
C PHE A 427 -16.55 -13.11 -7.97
N GLU A 428 -17.16 -13.57 -9.07
CA GLU A 428 -17.74 -14.92 -9.14
C GLU A 428 -16.68 -16.01 -8.96
N ALA A 429 -15.53 -15.88 -9.64
CA ALA A 429 -14.41 -16.80 -9.51
C ALA A 429 -13.74 -16.78 -8.12
N SER A 430 -13.99 -15.72 -7.34
CA SER A 430 -13.48 -15.55 -5.97
C SER A 430 -14.45 -16.02 -4.89
N MET A 431 -15.66 -16.46 -5.25
CA MET A 431 -16.65 -16.94 -4.25
C MET A 431 -16.19 -18.20 -3.54
N LYS A 432 -15.44 -19.06 -4.23
CA LYS A 432 -14.83 -20.25 -3.69
C LYS A 432 -13.45 -20.46 -4.30
N LEU A 433 -12.43 -20.77 -3.49
CA LEU A 433 -11.04 -20.86 -3.94
C LEU A 433 -10.53 -22.30 -4.07
N TYR A 434 -10.99 -23.22 -3.21
CA TYR A 434 -10.57 -24.63 -3.15
C TYR A 434 -11.70 -25.58 -2.74
#